data_bc17aaa66cf51c702aa10374af29311b
#
_entry.id   bc17aaa66cf51c702aa10374af29311b
#
_cell.length_a   1.000
_cell.length_b   1.000
_cell.length_c   1.000
_cell.angle_alpha   90.00
_cell.angle_beta   90.00
_cell.angle_gamma   90.00
#
_symmetry.space_group_name_H-M   'P 1'
#
loop_
_entity.id
_entity.type
_entity.pdbx_description
1 polymer ?
#
loop_
_entity_poly.entity_id
_entity_poly.type
_entity_poly.pdbx_seq_one_letter_code
_entity_poly.pdbx_strand_id
1 'polypeptide(L)'
;VAQMPAEKLVLADIALPTGIDNSIRGILPEPVYIPAVKDFSDDLKTKESATFGKLLHILLEVIEGDLSDAVETFEALRKKLNRITGEDGQISDERMERVKAIEATIQKNLQETFRDVSIEINIPPPEVKSILSSATIVADDGMRGPVENKGDGFKRAITFSILRTYVQLSQQADWKKADDKPKTTKDRFLFLFEEPELYLHPQAQNVLFEALSLISKTQQVLVTTHSPLFFSSTITKTFIKIYKQRLPDQIKPQSVCLTI
;
A
#
# COMPACT_ATOMS: atom_id res chain seq x y z
N VAL A 1 29.22 -8.72 -23.59
CA VAL A 1 28.23 -8.22 -24.55
C VAL A 1 28.98 -7.35 -25.52
N ALA A 2 29.28 -7.90 -26.72
CA ALA A 2 29.98 -7.19 -27.75
C ALA A 2 29.17 -5.97 -28.21
N GLN A 3 29.84 -4.85 -28.43
CA GLN A 3 29.26 -3.60 -28.92
C GLN A 3 28.58 -3.82 -30.28
N MET A 4 27.27 -4.11 -30.23
CA MET A 4 26.45 -4.03 -31.45
C MET A 4 26.10 -2.56 -31.69
N PRO A 5 26.26 -2.06 -32.92
CA PRO A 5 25.86 -0.70 -33.26
C PRO A 5 24.33 -0.54 -33.01
N ALA A 6 23.93 0.58 -32.42
CA ALA A 6 22.58 0.88 -32.01
C ALA A 6 21.51 0.73 -33.12
N GLU A 7 21.90 0.88 -34.35
CA GLU A 7 21.05 0.75 -35.58
C GLU A 7 20.57 -0.70 -35.83
N LYS A 8 21.15 -1.71 -35.17
CA LYS A 8 20.74 -3.13 -35.31
C LYS A 8 19.95 -3.66 -34.15
N LEU A 9 19.61 -2.84 -33.14
CA LEU A 9 18.78 -3.26 -32.03
C LEU A 9 17.30 -3.18 -32.44
N VAL A 10 16.69 -4.32 -32.67
CA VAL A 10 15.25 -4.44 -32.91
C VAL A 10 14.60 -4.81 -31.56
N LEU A 11 13.65 -3.99 -31.14
CA LEU A 11 12.80 -4.31 -30.00
C LEU A 11 11.93 -5.51 -30.39
N ALA A 12 12.07 -6.61 -29.67
CA ALA A 12 11.24 -7.80 -29.83
C ALA A 12 10.59 -8.13 -28.48
N ASP A 13 9.31 -8.47 -28.52
CA ASP A 13 8.60 -9.00 -27.36
C ASP A 13 9.08 -10.43 -27.10
N ILE A 14 10.01 -10.56 -26.16
CA ILE A 14 10.50 -11.86 -25.69
C ILE A 14 9.97 -12.08 -24.30
N ALA A 15 9.33 -13.22 -24.07
CA ALA A 15 8.89 -13.60 -22.73
C ALA A 15 10.09 -13.68 -21.77
N LEU A 16 9.98 -13.04 -20.62
CA LEU A 16 11.01 -13.09 -19.58
C LEU A 16 11.14 -14.54 -19.07
N PRO A 17 12.37 -15.01 -18.80
CA PRO A 17 12.56 -16.31 -18.12
C PRO A 17 11.79 -16.35 -16.81
N THR A 18 11.25 -17.53 -16.48
CA THR A 18 10.45 -17.78 -15.28
C THR A 18 11.17 -17.31 -14.03
N GLY A 19 10.54 -16.43 -13.25
CA GLY A 19 11.08 -15.90 -11.98
C GLY A 19 11.78 -14.53 -12.08
N ILE A 20 12.17 -14.05 -13.26
CA ILE A 20 12.78 -12.72 -13.41
C ILE A 20 11.77 -11.60 -13.13
N ASP A 21 10.51 -11.77 -13.50
CA ASP A 21 9.43 -10.83 -13.20
C ASP A 21 9.28 -10.57 -11.70
N ASN A 22 9.32 -11.62 -10.88
CA ASN A 22 9.27 -11.50 -9.42
C ASN A 22 10.50 -10.78 -8.85
N SER A 23 11.68 -11.04 -9.41
CA SER A 23 12.92 -10.37 -9.02
C SER A 23 12.88 -8.88 -9.37
N ILE A 24 12.37 -8.53 -10.55
CA ILE A 24 12.20 -7.13 -10.97
C ILE A 24 11.17 -6.42 -10.08
N ARG A 25 10.02 -7.05 -9.79
CA ARG A 25 9.01 -6.49 -8.89
C ARG A 25 9.56 -6.23 -7.49
N GLY A 26 10.47 -7.07 -7.01
CA GLY A 26 11.14 -6.88 -5.72
C GLY A 26 12.10 -5.67 -5.68
N ILE A 27 12.53 -5.16 -6.84
CA ILE A 27 13.44 -4.01 -6.96
C ILE A 27 12.68 -2.70 -7.21
N LEU A 28 11.49 -2.78 -7.78
CA LEU A 28 10.68 -1.60 -8.08
C LEU A 28 10.06 -1.01 -6.80
N PRO A 29 9.96 0.32 -6.71
CA PRO A 29 9.24 0.97 -5.62
C PRO A 29 7.75 0.62 -5.69
N GLU A 30 7.10 0.54 -4.53
CA GLU A 30 5.66 0.30 -4.47
C GLU A 30 4.90 1.55 -4.95
N PRO A 31 4.01 1.43 -5.96
CA PRO A 31 3.24 2.57 -6.43
C PRO A 31 2.09 2.90 -5.47
N VAL A 32 2.02 4.18 -5.08
CA VAL A 32 0.92 4.76 -4.32
C VAL A 32 0.25 5.80 -5.20
N TYR A 33 -0.88 5.45 -5.81
CA TYR A 33 -1.61 6.31 -6.74
C TYR A 33 -2.73 7.07 -6.02
N ILE A 34 -2.75 8.39 -6.18
CA ILE A 34 -3.74 9.29 -5.58
C ILE A 34 -4.48 9.99 -6.73
N PRO A 35 -5.70 9.56 -7.06
CA PRO A 35 -6.45 10.07 -8.20
C PRO A 35 -6.99 11.48 -7.99
N ALA A 36 -7.26 12.19 -9.09
CA ALA A 36 -7.82 13.54 -9.11
C ALA A 36 -9.27 13.61 -8.63
N VAL A 37 -10.09 12.83 -9.29
CA VAL A 37 -11.53 12.71 -9.03
C VAL A 37 -11.98 11.33 -9.47
N LYS A 38 -12.37 10.47 -8.57
CA LYS A 38 -13.37 9.41 -8.77
C LYS A 38 -13.65 8.80 -7.43
N ASP A 39 -14.95 8.61 -7.15
CA ASP A 39 -15.45 7.81 -6.04
C ASP A 39 -14.45 7.58 -4.89
N PHE A 40 -14.04 8.68 -4.24
CA PHE A 40 -13.25 8.63 -3.01
C PHE A 40 -13.86 7.67 -1.98
N SER A 41 -15.13 7.31 -2.17
CA SER A 41 -15.81 6.31 -1.37
C SER A 41 -15.17 4.91 -1.46
N ASP A 42 -14.60 4.55 -2.61
CA ASP A 42 -13.90 3.26 -2.76
C ASP A 42 -12.41 3.37 -2.37
N ASP A 43 -11.78 4.53 -2.54
CA ASP A 43 -10.38 4.77 -2.17
C ASP A 43 -10.18 4.98 -0.66
N LEU A 44 -11.23 5.37 0.08
CA LEU A 44 -11.20 5.55 1.53
C LEU A 44 -11.53 4.26 2.31
N LYS A 45 -11.92 3.19 1.62
CA LYS A 45 -12.01 1.89 2.28
C LYS A 45 -10.63 1.54 2.79
N THR A 46 -10.55 1.25 4.08
CA THR A 46 -9.33 0.83 4.79
C THR A 46 -8.73 -0.48 4.30
N LYS A 47 -9.23 -1.01 3.17
CA LYS A 47 -8.63 -2.16 2.50
C LYS A 47 -7.25 -1.77 1.97
N GLU A 48 -6.27 -2.63 2.12
CA GLU A 48 -4.89 -2.47 1.60
C GLU A 48 -4.83 -2.09 0.10
N SER A 49 -5.92 -2.28 -0.64
CA SER A 49 -6.03 -1.90 -2.05
C SER A 49 -6.35 -0.42 -2.28
N ALA A 50 -6.83 0.31 -1.26
CA ALA A 50 -7.18 1.72 -1.37
C ALA A 50 -5.99 2.59 -0.95
N THR A 51 -5.78 3.69 -1.65
CA THR A 51 -4.65 4.61 -1.41
C THR A 51 -4.60 5.12 0.03
N PHE A 52 -5.75 5.49 0.56
CA PHE A 52 -5.88 5.95 1.93
C PHE A 52 -5.54 4.84 2.94
N GLY A 53 -6.06 3.62 2.72
CA GLY A 53 -5.75 2.46 3.54
C GLY A 53 -4.25 2.15 3.54
N LYS A 54 -3.59 2.22 2.39
CA LYS A 54 -2.13 2.05 2.28
C LYS A 54 -1.37 3.09 3.08
N LEU A 55 -1.71 4.37 2.97
CA LEU A 55 -1.05 5.44 3.70
C LEU A 55 -1.25 5.32 5.21
N LEU A 56 -2.47 5.00 5.63
CA LEU A 56 -2.76 4.77 7.04
C LEU A 56 -2.00 3.55 7.55
N HIS A 57 -1.95 2.47 6.76
CA HIS A 57 -1.21 1.26 7.11
C HIS A 57 0.29 1.54 7.30
N ILE A 58 0.91 2.29 6.38
CA ILE A 58 2.32 2.71 6.50
C ILE A 58 2.58 3.46 7.82
N LEU A 59 1.65 4.32 8.25
CA LEU A 59 1.76 5.01 9.52
C LEU A 59 1.59 4.07 10.73
N LEU A 60 0.73 3.07 10.61
CA LEU A 60 0.43 2.14 11.70
C LEU A 60 1.47 1.01 11.82
N GLU A 61 2.23 0.70 10.76
CA GLU A 61 3.33 -0.28 10.81
C GLU A 61 4.36 0.06 11.90
N VAL A 62 4.53 1.34 12.23
CA VAL A 62 5.44 1.76 13.30
C VAL A 62 4.98 1.28 14.67
N ILE A 63 3.67 1.16 14.87
CA ILE A 63 3.07 0.67 16.11
C ILE A 63 3.24 -0.84 16.26
N GLU A 64 3.47 -1.58 15.16
CA GLU A 64 3.58 -3.04 15.18
C GLU A 64 4.70 -3.50 16.12
N GLY A 65 5.82 -2.77 16.15
CA GLY A 65 6.94 -3.05 17.07
C GLY A 65 6.59 -2.91 18.55
N ASP A 66 5.62 -2.07 18.89
CA ASP A 66 5.18 -1.84 20.28
C ASP A 66 4.10 -2.84 20.73
N LEU A 67 3.64 -3.73 19.82
CA LEU A 67 2.57 -4.69 20.07
C LEU A 67 3.07 -6.11 20.33
N SER A 68 4.31 -6.28 20.82
CA SER A 68 4.91 -7.59 21.14
C SER A 68 4.02 -8.43 22.07
N ASP A 69 3.44 -7.83 23.09
CA ASP A 69 2.57 -8.51 24.05
C ASP A 69 1.29 -9.05 23.38
N ALA A 70 0.77 -8.34 22.37
CA ALA A 70 -0.36 -8.79 21.58
C ALA A 70 0.02 -10.00 20.72
N VAL A 71 1.20 -10.00 20.13
CA VAL A 71 1.72 -11.13 19.34
C VAL A 71 1.84 -12.38 20.22
N GLU A 72 2.41 -12.27 21.42
CA GLU A 72 2.49 -13.40 22.36
C GLU A 72 1.10 -13.94 22.74
N THR A 73 0.13 -13.04 22.95
CA THR A 73 -1.26 -13.41 23.24
C THR A 73 -1.89 -14.16 22.05
N PHE A 74 -1.64 -13.72 20.82
CA PHE A 74 -2.15 -14.39 19.63
C PHE A 74 -1.52 -15.75 19.41
N GLU A 75 -0.23 -15.91 19.68
CA GLU A 75 0.43 -17.21 19.64
C GLU A 75 -0.10 -18.15 20.74
N ALA A 76 -0.37 -17.66 21.93
CA ALA A 76 -1.02 -18.46 22.96
C ALA A 76 -2.45 -18.90 22.57
N LEU A 77 -3.20 -18.01 21.90
CA LEU A 77 -4.52 -18.34 21.35
C LEU A 77 -4.42 -19.38 20.22
N ARG A 78 -3.43 -19.26 19.36
CA ARG A 78 -3.16 -20.21 18.27
C ARG A 78 -2.96 -21.63 18.80
N LYS A 79 -2.16 -21.79 19.87
CA LYS A 79 -1.93 -23.10 20.52
C LYS A 79 -3.22 -23.70 21.10
N LYS A 80 -4.11 -22.86 21.65
CA LYS A 80 -5.39 -23.30 22.21
C LYS A 80 -6.43 -23.68 21.15
N LEU A 81 -6.27 -23.21 19.91
CA LEU A 81 -7.22 -23.44 18.82
C LEU A 81 -6.74 -24.48 17.81
N ASN A 82 -5.43 -24.59 17.59
CA ASN A 82 -4.85 -25.42 16.54
C ASN A 82 -3.85 -26.45 17.08
N ARG A 83 -3.66 -27.53 16.34
CA ARG A 83 -2.48 -28.38 16.48
C ARG A 83 -1.26 -27.63 15.98
N ILE A 84 -0.16 -27.76 16.65
CA ILE A 84 1.10 -27.15 16.28
C ILE A 84 2.09 -28.24 15.90
N THR A 85 2.59 -28.21 14.68
CA THR A 85 3.70 -29.07 14.25
C THR A 85 4.99 -28.31 14.50
N GLY A 86 5.84 -28.83 15.36
CA GLY A 86 7.18 -28.29 15.63
C GLY A 86 8.12 -28.46 14.44
N GLU A 87 9.25 -27.77 14.46
CA GLU A 87 10.31 -27.89 13.43
C GLU A 87 10.88 -29.30 13.34
N ASP A 88 10.81 -30.06 14.43
CA ASP A 88 11.19 -31.48 14.55
C ASP A 88 10.12 -32.46 14.02
N GLY A 89 8.99 -31.95 13.51
CA GLY A 89 7.87 -32.74 13.01
C GLY A 89 6.98 -33.31 14.11
N GLN A 90 7.25 -33.03 15.39
CA GLN A 90 6.36 -33.45 16.48
C GLN A 90 5.12 -32.57 16.51
N ILE A 91 3.96 -33.23 16.74
CA ILE A 91 2.67 -32.55 16.82
C ILE A 91 2.33 -32.33 18.30
N SER A 92 2.21 -31.07 18.69
CA SER A 92 1.67 -30.67 19.98
C SER A 92 0.18 -30.34 19.84
N ASP A 93 -0.65 -30.91 20.68
CA ASP A 93 -2.10 -30.67 20.70
C ASP A 93 -2.55 -30.14 22.07
N GLU A 94 -2.37 -28.85 22.28
CA GLU A 94 -2.79 -28.08 23.48
C GLU A 94 -4.19 -27.45 23.30
N ARG A 95 -4.94 -27.87 22.28
CA ARG A 95 -6.25 -27.30 21.97
C ARG A 95 -7.26 -27.47 23.12
N MET A 96 -8.18 -26.52 23.18
CA MET A 96 -9.30 -26.61 24.11
C MET A 96 -10.12 -27.90 23.87
N GLU A 97 -10.52 -28.58 24.91
CA GLU A 97 -11.29 -29.83 24.83
C GLU A 97 -12.56 -29.70 24.00
N ARG A 98 -13.21 -28.55 23.99
CA ARG A 98 -14.37 -28.29 23.13
C ARG A 98 -14.05 -28.32 21.64
N VAL A 99 -12.88 -27.81 21.21
CA VAL A 99 -12.44 -27.85 19.82
C VAL A 99 -12.18 -29.29 19.41
N LYS A 100 -11.49 -30.06 20.27
CA LYS A 100 -11.24 -31.50 20.04
C LYS A 100 -12.55 -32.29 19.94
N ALA A 101 -13.52 -32.02 20.82
CA ALA A 101 -14.83 -32.70 20.85
C ALA A 101 -15.64 -32.39 19.56
N ILE A 102 -15.63 -31.13 19.07
CA ILE A 102 -16.28 -30.77 17.81
C ILE A 102 -15.64 -31.51 16.65
N GLU A 103 -14.32 -31.49 16.53
CA GLU A 103 -13.58 -32.18 15.47
C GLU A 103 -13.87 -33.69 15.49
N ALA A 104 -13.80 -34.33 16.67
CA ALA A 104 -14.10 -35.74 16.82
C ALA A 104 -15.54 -36.10 16.43
N THR A 105 -16.51 -35.23 16.76
CA THR A 105 -17.91 -35.46 16.40
C THR A 105 -18.12 -35.35 14.89
N ILE A 106 -17.53 -34.36 14.24
CA ILE A 106 -17.59 -34.21 12.78
C ILE A 106 -16.88 -35.40 12.09
N GLN A 107 -15.70 -35.79 12.59
CA GLN A 107 -14.95 -36.93 12.10
C GLN A 107 -15.78 -38.22 12.15
N LYS A 108 -16.43 -38.48 13.29
CA LYS A 108 -17.30 -39.64 13.47
C LYS A 108 -18.45 -39.66 12.47
N ASN A 109 -19.18 -38.56 12.35
CA ASN A 109 -20.31 -38.46 11.40
C ASN A 109 -19.86 -38.61 9.95
N LEU A 110 -18.66 -38.11 9.62
CA LEU A 110 -18.11 -38.23 8.26
C LEU A 110 -17.71 -39.66 7.94
N GLN A 111 -17.17 -40.39 8.92
CA GLN A 111 -16.77 -41.81 8.76
C GLN A 111 -17.95 -42.77 8.56
N GLU A 112 -19.16 -42.38 8.90
CA GLU A 112 -20.37 -43.14 8.59
C GLU A 112 -20.61 -43.21 7.08
N THR A 113 -20.16 -42.23 6.33
CA THR A 113 -20.32 -42.16 4.86
C THR A 113 -19.01 -42.44 4.11
N PHE A 114 -17.89 -41.95 4.65
CA PHE A 114 -16.56 -42.02 4.04
C PHE A 114 -15.56 -42.69 5.01
N ARG A 115 -15.18 -43.94 4.77
CA ARG A 115 -14.40 -44.75 5.73
C ARG A 115 -12.97 -44.26 6.00
N ASP A 116 -12.30 -43.70 4.97
CA ASP A 116 -10.87 -43.39 5.00
C ASP A 116 -10.60 -41.84 4.95
N VAL A 117 -11.47 -41.07 5.55
CA VAL A 117 -11.33 -39.60 5.56
C VAL A 117 -10.96 -39.12 6.96
N SER A 118 -9.97 -38.25 7.05
CA SER A 118 -9.64 -37.50 8.25
C SER A 118 -9.88 -36.00 8.03
N ILE A 119 -10.32 -35.30 9.05
CA ILE A 119 -10.48 -33.84 9.04
C ILE A 119 -9.65 -33.23 10.15
N GLU A 120 -9.26 -31.99 9.93
CA GLU A 120 -8.65 -31.12 10.91
C GLU A 120 -9.30 -29.73 10.84
N ILE A 121 -9.69 -29.19 11.99
CA ILE A 121 -10.20 -27.84 12.09
C ILE A 121 -9.00 -26.92 12.30
N ASN A 122 -8.74 -26.04 11.32
CA ASN A 122 -7.71 -25.01 11.41
C ASN A 122 -8.37 -23.62 11.55
N ILE A 123 -8.06 -22.94 12.66
CA ILE A 123 -8.57 -21.60 12.96
C ILE A 123 -7.39 -20.64 12.94
N PRO A 124 -7.19 -19.87 11.84
CA PRO A 124 -6.06 -18.96 11.76
C PRO A 124 -6.16 -17.89 12.88
N PRO A 125 -5.08 -17.63 13.62
CA PRO A 125 -5.06 -16.55 14.60
C PRO A 125 -5.17 -15.19 13.90
N PRO A 126 -5.69 -14.16 14.57
CA PRO A 126 -5.63 -12.82 14.06
C PRO A 126 -4.17 -12.37 13.97
N GLU A 127 -3.81 -11.72 12.88
CA GLU A 127 -2.51 -11.07 12.73
C GLU A 127 -2.63 -9.59 13.13
N VAL A 128 -1.61 -9.05 13.79
CA VAL A 128 -1.56 -7.60 14.14
C VAL A 128 -1.78 -6.75 12.90
N LYS A 129 -1.16 -7.13 11.79
CA LYS A 129 -1.32 -6.47 10.50
C LYS A 129 -2.79 -6.41 10.03
N SER A 130 -3.54 -7.49 10.19
CA SER A 130 -4.97 -7.55 9.83
C SER A 130 -5.82 -6.63 10.70
N ILE A 131 -5.45 -6.47 11.97
CA ILE A 131 -6.13 -5.55 12.91
C ILE A 131 -5.83 -4.10 12.51
N LEU A 132 -4.57 -3.78 12.25
CA LEU A 132 -4.16 -2.44 11.83
C LEU A 132 -4.76 -2.06 10.47
N SER A 133 -4.86 -3.00 9.52
CA SER A 133 -5.49 -2.76 8.22
C SER A 133 -7.00 -2.55 8.28
N SER A 134 -7.64 -2.90 9.40
CA SER A 134 -9.06 -2.61 9.66
C SER A 134 -9.31 -1.25 10.33
N ALA A 135 -8.25 -0.48 10.62
CA ALA A 135 -8.37 0.82 11.26
C ALA A 135 -9.18 1.79 10.40
N THR A 136 -10.08 2.55 11.03
CA THR A 136 -10.90 3.58 10.36
C THR A 136 -10.68 4.92 11.01
N ILE A 137 -10.79 6.00 10.23
CA ILE A 137 -10.75 7.36 10.77
C ILE A 137 -12.18 7.87 10.95
N VAL A 138 -12.48 8.25 12.18
CA VAL A 138 -13.72 8.96 12.52
C VAL A 138 -13.38 10.44 12.69
N ALA A 139 -14.08 11.29 11.97
CA ALA A 139 -13.89 12.74 11.99
C ALA A 139 -15.15 13.43 12.49
N ASP A 140 -14.95 14.58 13.16
CA ASP A 140 -16.01 15.48 13.61
C ASP A 140 -15.77 16.86 13.01
N ASP A 141 -16.64 17.27 12.11
CA ASP A 141 -16.68 18.60 11.48
C ASP A 141 -17.97 19.35 11.88
N GLY A 142 -18.52 19.02 13.04
CA GLY A 142 -19.85 19.40 13.52
C GLY A 142 -20.85 18.25 13.44
N MET A 143 -20.51 17.18 12.70
CA MET A 143 -21.24 15.92 12.66
C MET A 143 -20.23 14.77 12.71
N ARG A 144 -20.13 14.11 13.84
CA ARG A 144 -19.22 12.96 14.01
C ARG A 144 -19.63 11.78 13.14
N GLY A 145 -18.69 11.25 12.37
CA GLY A 145 -18.92 10.09 11.52
C GLY A 145 -17.65 9.61 10.83
N PRO A 146 -17.71 8.45 10.15
CA PRO A 146 -16.57 7.93 9.39
C PRO A 146 -16.22 8.89 8.25
N VAL A 147 -14.93 8.96 7.92
CA VAL A 147 -14.38 9.87 6.89
C VAL A 147 -15.01 9.61 5.53
N GLU A 148 -15.39 8.39 5.23
CA GLU A 148 -16.06 7.98 3.99
C GLU A 148 -17.36 8.79 3.74
N ASN A 149 -18.03 9.20 4.80
CA ASN A 149 -19.28 9.97 4.74
C ASN A 149 -19.08 11.49 4.74
N LYS A 150 -17.84 11.96 4.69
CA LYS A 150 -17.51 13.40 4.65
C LYS A 150 -17.43 13.91 3.22
N GLY A 151 -17.49 15.24 3.06
CA GLY A 151 -17.31 15.87 1.75
C GLY A 151 -15.91 15.65 1.16
N ASP A 152 -15.80 15.66 -0.19
CA ASP A 152 -14.55 15.33 -0.90
C ASP A 152 -13.38 16.25 -0.57
N GLY A 153 -13.62 17.53 -0.34
CA GLY A 153 -12.58 18.46 0.13
C GLY A 153 -12.01 18.08 1.50
N PHE A 154 -12.86 17.63 2.42
CA PHE A 154 -12.45 17.16 3.74
C PHE A 154 -11.66 15.84 3.65
N LYS A 155 -12.11 14.89 2.84
CA LYS A 155 -11.41 13.63 2.58
C LYS A 155 -10.00 13.87 2.04
N ARG A 156 -9.86 14.80 1.08
CA ARG A 156 -8.55 15.20 0.55
C ARG A 156 -7.67 15.83 1.61
N ALA A 157 -8.22 16.74 2.42
CA ALA A 157 -7.47 17.38 3.50
C ALA A 157 -6.90 16.34 4.48
N ILE A 158 -7.68 15.31 4.81
CA ILE A 158 -7.21 14.19 5.64
C ILE A 158 -6.11 13.40 4.95
N THR A 159 -6.26 13.03 3.67
CA THR A 159 -5.24 12.30 2.91
C THR A 159 -3.92 13.07 2.91
N PHE A 160 -3.95 14.37 2.67
CA PHE A 160 -2.76 15.21 2.72
C PHE A 160 -2.18 15.35 4.13
N SER A 161 -3.04 15.39 5.15
CA SER A 161 -2.58 15.42 6.55
C SER A 161 -1.85 14.13 6.91
N ILE A 162 -2.34 12.98 6.46
CA ILE A 162 -1.67 11.69 6.65
C ILE A 162 -0.32 11.68 5.95
N LEU A 163 -0.25 12.11 4.68
CA LEU A 163 1.01 12.22 3.94
C LEU A 163 2.00 13.15 4.64
N ARG A 164 1.55 14.32 5.09
CA ARG A 164 2.39 15.26 5.83
C ARG A 164 2.90 14.66 7.14
N THR A 165 2.04 13.96 7.86
CA THR A 165 2.41 13.23 9.08
C THR A 165 3.46 12.18 8.79
N TYR A 166 3.30 11.37 7.73
CA TYR A 166 4.30 10.41 7.30
C TYR A 166 5.66 11.06 7.06
N VAL A 167 5.69 12.21 6.35
CA VAL A 167 6.95 12.94 6.10
C VAL A 167 7.58 13.43 7.39
N GLN A 168 6.79 14.05 8.27
CA GLN A 168 7.28 14.58 9.54
C GLN A 168 7.88 13.48 10.42
N LEU A 169 7.18 12.35 10.51
CA LEU A 169 7.62 11.23 11.30
C LEU A 169 8.83 10.52 10.68
N SER A 170 8.87 10.37 9.36
CA SER A 170 10.02 9.74 8.66
C SER A 170 11.33 10.53 8.80
N GLN A 171 11.28 11.80 9.18
CA GLN A 171 12.44 12.64 9.45
C GLN A 171 12.94 12.56 10.90
N GLN A 172 12.16 11.99 11.80
CA GLN A 172 12.56 11.82 13.20
C GLN A 172 13.47 10.60 13.35
N ALA A 173 14.59 10.75 14.04
CA ALA A 173 15.60 9.70 14.22
C ALA A 173 15.03 8.46 14.92
N ASP A 174 14.03 8.65 15.79
CA ASP A 174 13.44 7.60 16.60
C ASP A 174 12.27 6.87 15.92
N TRP A 175 11.83 7.35 14.75
CA TRP A 175 10.69 6.78 14.02
C TRP A 175 10.91 5.32 13.55
N LYS A 176 12.16 4.88 13.42
CA LYS A 176 12.56 3.54 12.95
C LYS A 176 13.36 2.77 13.97
N LYS A 177 12.97 2.73 15.22
CA LYS A 177 13.66 1.94 16.25
C LYS A 177 13.39 0.43 16.22
N ALA A 178 12.50 -0.06 15.39
CA ALA A 178 12.28 -1.49 15.22
C ALA A 178 13.04 -1.98 13.97
N ASP A 179 14.07 -2.77 14.21
CA ASP A 179 14.91 -3.50 13.26
C ASP A 179 15.90 -2.69 12.41
N ASP A 180 17.16 -2.83 12.79
CA ASP A 180 18.39 -2.53 12.04
C ASP A 180 18.55 -3.41 10.76
N LYS A 181 17.45 -3.79 10.11
CA LYS A 181 17.49 -4.47 8.82
C LYS A 181 17.83 -3.46 7.74
N PRO A 182 18.78 -3.77 6.86
CA PRO A 182 19.10 -2.89 5.74
C PRO A 182 17.79 -2.60 4.97
N LYS A 183 17.56 -1.31 4.67
CA LYS A 183 16.40 -0.85 3.89
C LYS A 183 16.24 -1.74 2.66
N THR A 184 15.29 -2.64 2.68
CA THR A 184 14.94 -3.41 1.51
C THR A 184 14.28 -2.47 0.51
N THR A 185 14.29 -2.82 -0.77
CA THR A 185 13.62 -2.07 -1.83
C THR A 185 12.12 -1.87 -1.55
N LYS A 186 11.52 -2.67 -0.65
CA LYS A 186 10.15 -2.54 -0.15
C LYS A 186 9.86 -1.25 0.62
N ASP A 187 10.90 -0.55 1.12
CA ASP A 187 10.73 0.74 1.82
C ASP A 187 10.68 1.94 0.86
N ARG A 188 10.66 1.71 -0.45
CA ARG A 188 10.62 2.75 -1.47
C ARG A 188 9.24 2.83 -2.08
N PHE A 189 8.68 4.03 -2.07
CA PHE A 189 7.40 4.33 -2.70
C PHE A 189 7.57 5.19 -3.94
N LEU A 190 6.72 4.95 -4.93
CA LEU A 190 6.49 5.85 -6.05
C LEU A 190 5.11 6.49 -5.87
N PHE A 191 5.09 7.73 -5.40
CA PHE A 191 3.86 8.49 -5.25
C PHE A 191 3.44 9.09 -6.58
N LEU A 192 2.22 8.78 -7.00
CA LEU A 192 1.61 9.26 -8.25
C LEU A 192 0.39 10.10 -7.89
N PHE A 193 0.49 11.42 -8.06
CA PHE A 193 -0.61 12.35 -7.78
C PHE A 193 -1.24 12.83 -9.08
N GLU A 194 -2.56 12.69 -9.19
CA GLU A 194 -3.32 13.23 -10.31
C GLU A 194 -4.09 14.46 -9.85
N GLU A 195 -3.79 15.63 -10.47
CA GLU A 195 -4.46 16.91 -10.23
C GLU A 195 -4.69 17.19 -8.72
N PRO A 196 -3.65 17.15 -7.88
CA PRO A 196 -3.82 17.24 -6.43
C PRO A 196 -4.37 18.60 -5.98
N GLU A 197 -4.28 19.63 -6.82
CA GLU A 197 -4.80 20.98 -6.58
C GLU A 197 -6.32 21.08 -6.68
N LEU A 198 -7.01 20.13 -7.29
CA LEU A 198 -8.46 20.23 -7.46
C LEU A 198 -9.17 20.40 -6.11
N TYR A 199 -10.10 21.35 -6.06
CA TYR A 199 -10.87 21.74 -4.86
C TYR A 199 -10.05 22.33 -3.70
N LEU A 200 -8.76 22.64 -3.90
CA LEU A 200 -7.94 23.30 -2.90
C LEU A 200 -7.84 24.81 -3.18
N HIS A 201 -7.96 25.59 -2.11
CA HIS A 201 -7.65 27.02 -2.17
C HIS A 201 -6.15 27.22 -2.47
N PRO A 202 -5.71 28.26 -3.19
CA PRO A 202 -4.30 28.50 -3.55
C PRO A 202 -3.30 28.38 -2.40
N GLN A 203 -3.66 28.86 -1.20
CA GLN A 203 -2.81 28.70 -0.02
C GLN A 203 -2.60 27.23 0.37
N ALA A 204 -3.65 26.40 0.26
CA ALA A 204 -3.56 24.98 0.54
C ALA A 204 -2.76 24.25 -0.55
N GLN A 205 -2.81 24.70 -1.81
CA GLN A 205 -1.98 24.18 -2.90
C GLN A 205 -0.49 24.40 -2.59
N ASN A 206 -0.09 25.57 -2.11
CA ASN A 206 1.29 25.85 -1.73
C ASN A 206 1.77 24.94 -0.59
N VAL A 207 0.94 24.76 0.46
CA VAL A 207 1.26 23.86 1.58
C VAL A 207 1.41 22.41 1.09
N LEU A 208 0.55 21.99 0.16
CA LEU A 208 0.64 20.66 -0.45
C LEU A 208 1.93 20.53 -1.27
N PHE A 209 2.26 21.52 -2.11
CA PHE A 209 3.48 21.47 -2.91
C PHE A 209 4.74 21.38 -2.02
N GLU A 210 4.79 22.13 -0.92
CA GLU A 210 5.88 22.02 0.06
C GLU A 210 5.96 20.60 0.67
N ALA A 211 4.83 20.00 1.04
CA ALA A 211 4.79 18.65 1.57
C ALA A 211 5.29 17.62 0.53
N LEU A 212 4.85 17.72 -0.73
CA LEU A 212 5.31 16.87 -1.82
C LEU A 212 6.81 17.03 -2.10
N SER A 213 7.30 18.26 -2.01
CA SER A 213 8.73 18.58 -2.12
C SER A 213 9.55 17.91 -1.01
N LEU A 214 9.04 17.84 0.21
CA LEU A 214 9.71 17.13 1.31
C LEU A 214 9.72 15.61 1.07
N ILE A 215 8.60 15.04 0.61
CA ILE A 215 8.53 13.62 0.23
C ILE A 215 9.54 13.30 -0.87
N SER A 216 9.68 14.17 -1.86
CA SER A 216 10.56 13.94 -3.01
C SER A 216 12.06 13.87 -2.67
N LYS A 217 12.44 14.27 -1.46
CA LYS A 217 13.84 14.11 -0.99
C LYS A 217 14.21 12.66 -0.71
N THR A 218 13.24 11.83 -0.35
CA THR A 218 13.46 10.43 0.05
C THR A 218 12.73 9.42 -0.82
N GLN A 219 11.66 9.83 -1.48
CA GLN A 219 10.79 8.99 -2.29
C GLN A 219 10.65 9.57 -3.72
N GLN A 220 10.18 8.77 -4.64
CA GLN A 220 9.86 9.23 -5.98
C GLN A 220 8.45 9.83 -6.01
N VAL A 221 8.31 11.03 -6.55
CA VAL A 221 7.01 11.73 -6.65
C VAL A 221 6.79 12.16 -8.09
N LEU A 222 5.66 11.77 -8.65
CA LEU A 222 5.17 12.22 -9.94
C LEU A 222 3.82 12.91 -9.74
N VAL A 223 3.66 14.10 -10.32
CA VAL A 223 2.45 14.89 -10.21
C VAL A 223 1.97 15.28 -11.60
N THR A 224 0.72 15.00 -11.92
CA THR A 224 0.02 15.65 -13.04
C THR A 224 -0.74 16.84 -12.50
N THR A 225 -0.66 18.00 -13.15
CA THR A 225 -1.28 19.23 -12.65
C THR A 225 -1.58 20.22 -13.78
N HIS A 226 -2.62 21.01 -13.62
CA HIS A 226 -2.91 22.21 -14.40
C HIS A 226 -2.56 23.50 -13.65
N SER A 227 -2.12 23.42 -12.40
CA SER A 227 -1.79 24.59 -11.57
C SER A 227 -0.33 25.01 -11.73
N PRO A 228 -0.04 26.27 -12.06
CA PRO A 228 1.32 26.79 -12.10
C PRO A 228 2.01 26.79 -10.73
N LEU A 229 1.26 26.65 -9.63
CA LEU A 229 1.80 26.59 -8.26
C LEU A 229 2.56 25.29 -7.97
N PHE A 230 2.36 24.25 -8.78
CA PHE A 230 3.09 22.98 -8.68
C PHE A 230 4.38 22.94 -9.49
N PHE A 231 4.92 24.10 -9.84
CA PHE A 231 6.20 24.24 -10.53
C PHE A 231 7.16 25.11 -9.72
N SER A 232 8.39 24.63 -9.59
CA SER A 232 9.50 25.41 -9.03
C SER A 232 10.80 25.03 -9.73
N SER A 233 11.50 26.00 -10.28
CA SER A 233 12.80 25.78 -10.94
C SER A 233 13.88 25.23 -10.01
N THR A 234 13.70 25.33 -8.70
CA THR A 234 14.67 24.83 -7.71
C THR A 234 14.33 23.47 -7.17
N ILE A 235 13.07 23.04 -7.24
CA ILE A 235 12.57 21.79 -6.63
C ILE A 235 12.22 20.78 -7.71
N THR A 236 11.58 21.20 -8.80
CA THR A 236 11.12 20.32 -9.87
C THR A 236 12.30 19.85 -10.70
N LYS A 237 12.65 18.56 -10.60
CA LYS A 237 13.81 17.99 -11.33
C LYS A 237 13.51 17.79 -12.81
N THR A 238 12.29 17.40 -13.13
CA THR A 238 11.86 17.11 -14.50
C THR A 238 10.47 17.65 -14.70
N PHE A 239 10.30 18.42 -15.75
CA PHE A 239 9.00 18.94 -16.18
C PHE A 239 8.65 18.37 -17.54
N ILE A 240 7.47 17.77 -17.67
CA ILE A 240 6.98 17.18 -18.91
C ILE A 240 5.73 17.92 -19.33
N LYS A 241 5.80 18.63 -20.45
CA LYS A 241 4.64 19.28 -21.05
C LYS A 241 3.95 18.30 -21.98
N ILE A 242 2.66 18.05 -21.76
CA ILE A 242 1.81 17.22 -22.61
C ILE A 242 0.86 18.15 -23.38
N TYR A 243 0.85 18.05 -24.70
CA TYR A 243 -0.06 18.81 -25.56
C TYR A 243 -0.55 17.97 -26.72
N LYS A 244 -1.67 18.37 -27.32
CA LYS A 244 -2.21 17.72 -28.52
C LYS A 244 -1.70 18.43 -29.76
N GLN A 245 -1.07 17.68 -30.64
CA GLN A 245 -0.65 18.16 -31.95
C GLN A 245 -1.46 17.48 -33.05
N ARG A 246 -1.99 18.28 -33.99
CA ARG A 246 -2.66 17.78 -35.18
C ARG A 246 -1.66 17.86 -36.35
N LEU A 247 -1.30 16.71 -36.88
CA LEU A 247 -0.51 16.65 -38.11
C LEU A 247 -1.45 16.78 -39.32
N PRO A 248 -0.98 17.36 -40.43
CA PRO A 248 -1.82 17.68 -41.62
C PRO A 248 -2.62 16.49 -42.15
N ASP A 249 -2.06 15.29 -42.09
CA ASP A 249 -2.63 14.06 -42.67
C ASP A 249 -3.36 13.17 -41.66
N GLN A 250 -3.58 13.65 -40.41
CA GLN A 250 -4.22 12.85 -39.36
C GLN A 250 -5.60 13.37 -38.97
N ILE A 251 -6.56 12.45 -38.96
CA ILE A 251 -7.96 12.74 -38.53
C ILE A 251 -8.04 13.05 -37.02
N LYS A 252 -7.23 12.39 -36.23
CA LYS A 252 -7.21 12.55 -34.74
C LYS A 252 -5.91 13.21 -34.28
N PRO A 253 -5.96 14.16 -33.32
CA PRO A 253 -4.76 14.73 -32.74
C PRO A 253 -4.01 13.68 -31.92
N GLN A 254 -2.69 13.71 -31.99
CA GLN A 254 -1.81 12.90 -31.16
C GLN A 254 -1.38 13.68 -29.91
N SER A 255 -1.20 12.97 -28.80
CA SER A 255 -0.59 13.54 -27.60
C SER A 255 0.93 13.51 -27.76
N VAL A 256 1.57 14.65 -27.55
CA VAL A 256 3.01 14.82 -27.63
C VAL A 256 3.53 15.19 -26.23
N CYS A 257 4.61 14.53 -25.81
CA CYS A 257 5.30 14.82 -24.55
C CYS A 257 6.61 15.56 -24.88
N LEU A 258 6.81 16.69 -24.22
CA LEU A 258 8.05 17.45 -24.29
C LEU A 258 8.64 17.54 -22.89
N THR A 259 9.85 17.00 -22.73
CA THR A 259 10.63 17.17 -21.49
C THR A 259 11.37 18.49 -21.56
N ILE A 260 11.24 19.33 -20.55
CA ILE A 260 11.87 20.65 -20.43
C ILE A 260 12.86 20.64 -19.27
#